data_23a4e9897b132658bb817ae6110a0822
#
_entry.id   23a4e9897b132658bb817ae6110a0822
#
_cell.length_a   1.000
_cell.length_b   1.000
_cell.length_c   1.000
_cell.angle_alpha   90.00
_cell.angle_beta   90.00
_cell.angle_gamma   90.00
#
_symmetry.space_group_name_H-M   'P 1'
#
loop_
_entity.id
_entity.type
_entity.pdbx_description
1 polymer ?
#
loop_
_entity_poly.entity_id
_entity_poly.type
_entity_poly.pdbx_seq_one_letter_code
_entity_poly.pdbx_strand_id
1 'polypeptide(L)'
;VDAYGTVARDGEEIDVCACLGPKALYFYYNNEKHELFDTAVLPTDELGDEDWQFGEMSLSDFSGDYNSDLRLTLFHEDMSESYIVWEWEKGAGYLYRPSDSYFRESRVVDEPPADDSLTEQT
;
A
#
# COMPACT_ATOMS: atom_id res chain seq x y z
N VAL A 1 -4.20 11.73 -10.52
CA VAL A 1 -3.42 11.75 -9.28
C VAL A 1 -4.31 11.35 -8.12
N ASP A 2 -3.90 10.35 -7.37
CA ASP A 2 -4.68 9.87 -6.23
C ASP A 2 -4.29 10.59 -4.94
N ALA A 3 -3.06 11.02 -4.82
CA ALA A 3 -2.59 11.70 -3.60
C ALA A 3 -1.38 12.59 -3.87
N TYR A 4 -1.18 13.52 -2.97
CA TYR A 4 0.03 14.37 -2.95
C TYR A 4 0.71 14.14 -1.60
N GLY A 5 2.03 14.25 -1.60
CA GLY A 5 2.79 14.08 -0.37
C GLY A 5 4.20 14.60 -0.49
N THR A 6 4.94 14.42 0.60
CA THR A 6 6.36 14.81 0.67
C THR A 6 7.15 13.57 1.08
N VAL A 7 8.18 13.27 0.32
CA VAL A 7 9.07 12.14 0.56
C VAL A 7 10.42 12.66 1.02
N ALA A 8 10.91 12.11 2.13
CA ALA A 8 12.27 12.44 2.60
C ALA A 8 13.25 11.42 2.05
N ARG A 9 14.37 11.91 1.53
CA ARG A 9 15.50 11.10 1.09
C ARG A 9 16.77 11.71 1.67
N ASP A 10 17.42 10.98 2.56
CA ASP A 10 18.59 11.45 3.31
C ASP A 10 18.29 12.79 4.01
N GLY A 11 17.06 12.91 4.54
CA GLY A 11 16.62 14.12 5.23
C GLY A 11 16.14 15.24 4.34
N GLU A 12 16.31 15.12 3.03
CA GLU A 12 15.85 16.15 2.08
C GLU A 12 14.41 15.85 1.66
N GLU A 13 13.55 16.87 1.70
CA GLU A 13 12.13 16.71 1.40
C GLU A 13 11.85 17.00 -0.07
N ILE A 14 11.08 16.10 -0.69
CA ILE A 14 10.75 16.15 -2.12
C ILE A 14 9.24 16.05 -2.25
N ASP A 15 8.64 17.02 -2.93
CA ASP A 15 7.20 17.00 -3.18
C ASP A 15 6.88 16.05 -4.32
N VAL A 16 5.92 15.17 -4.08
CA VAL A 16 5.54 14.15 -5.06
C VAL A 16 4.02 14.05 -5.17
N CYS A 17 3.57 13.46 -6.27
CA CYS A 17 2.20 13.01 -6.41
C CYS A 17 2.20 11.53 -6.74
N ALA A 18 1.14 10.84 -6.30
CA ALA A 18 1.05 9.39 -6.41
C ALA A 18 -0.14 8.99 -7.27
N CYS A 19 0.06 7.99 -8.11
CA CYS A 19 -0.97 7.44 -8.97
C CYS A 19 -1.00 5.93 -8.80
N LEU A 20 -2.16 5.40 -8.44
CA LEU A 20 -2.33 3.96 -8.25
C LEU A 20 -2.59 3.29 -9.60
N GLY A 21 -1.75 2.33 -9.93
CA GLY A 21 -1.94 1.49 -11.11
C GLY A 21 -2.33 0.09 -10.68
N PRO A 22 -2.56 -0.82 -11.64
CA PRO A 22 -2.98 -2.19 -11.31
C PRO A 22 -1.89 -3.04 -10.68
N LYS A 23 -0.63 -2.64 -10.81
CA LYS A 23 0.49 -3.45 -10.31
C LYS A 23 1.45 -2.69 -9.42
N ALA A 24 1.30 -1.36 -9.32
CA ALA A 24 2.23 -0.54 -8.56
C ALA A 24 1.62 0.80 -8.22
N LEU A 25 2.15 1.43 -7.18
CA LEU A 25 1.90 2.83 -6.89
C LEU A 25 3.08 3.60 -7.46
N TYR A 26 2.78 4.57 -8.32
CA TYR A 26 3.80 5.36 -9.02
C TYR A 26 3.90 6.73 -8.40
N PHE A 27 5.12 7.16 -8.10
CA PHE A 27 5.40 8.49 -7.58
C PHE A 27 6.05 9.33 -8.67
N TYR A 28 5.51 10.53 -8.87
CA TYR A 28 6.04 11.50 -9.83
C TYR A 28 6.44 12.74 -9.08
N TYR A 29 7.45 13.46 -9.59
CA TYR A 29 7.79 14.77 -9.05
C TYR A 29 6.58 15.68 -9.22
N ASN A 30 6.20 16.37 -8.15
CA ASN A 30 5.10 17.33 -8.21
C ASN A 30 5.61 18.67 -8.70
N ASN A 31 5.93 18.72 -9.99
CA ASN A 31 6.41 19.93 -10.68
C ASN A 31 5.92 19.91 -12.12
N GLU A 32 6.38 20.85 -12.93
CA GLU A 32 5.90 21.01 -14.31
C GLU A 32 6.22 19.80 -15.19
N LYS A 33 7.32 19.12 -14.92
CA LYS A 33 7.76 18.01 -15.79
C LYS A 33 7.10 16.69 -15.46
N HIS A 34 6.64 16.50 -14.23
CA HIS A 34 5.98 15.25 -13.79
C HIS A 34 6.78 13.99 -14.15
N GLU A 35 8.08 14.04 -13.94
CA GLU A 35 8.91 12.87 -14.21
C GLU A 35 8.71 11.82 -13.12
N LEU A 36 8.86 10.56 -13.49
CA LEU A 36 8.73 9.46 -12.52
C LEU A 36 9.85 9.58 -11.48
N PHE A 37 9.44 9.58 -10.21
CA PHE A 37 10.36 9.67 -9.08
C PHE A 37 10.71 8.29 -8.54
N ASP A 38 9.70 7.45 -8.27
CA ASP A 38 9.91 6.14 -7.68
C ASP A 38 8.66 5.28 -7.89
N THR A 39 8.76 4.00 -7.59
CA THR A 39 7.67 3.04 -7.79
C THR A 39 7.65 2.07 -6.62
N ALA A 40 6.45 1.81 -6.07
CA ALA A 40 6.25 0.78 -5.06
C ALA A 40 5.40 -0.33 -5.68
N VAL A 41 5.99 -1.50 -5.85
CA VAL A 41 5.31 -2.63 -6.49
C VAL A 41 4.29 -3.24 -5.53
N LEU A 42 3.07 -3.45 -6.00
CA LEU A 42 2.00 -4.02 -5.20
C LEU A 42 2.16 -5.53 -5.07
N PRO A 43 1.84 -6.09 -3.89
CA PRO A 43 1.85 -7.55 -3.70
C PRO A 43 0.56 -8.14 -4.29
N THR A 44 0.51 -8.24 -5.62
CA THR A 44 -0.71 -8.62 -6.32
C THR A 44 -1.17 -10.04 -6.00
N ASP A 45 -0.24 -10.93 -5.64
CA ASP A 45 -0.61 -12.30 -5.26
C ASP A 45 -1.47 -12.30 -3.99
N GLU A 46 -1.21 -11.39 -3.07
CA GLU A 46 -1.96 -11.31 -1.82
C GLU A 46 -3.22 -10.49 -1.94
N LEU A 47 -3.23 -9.52 -2.86
CA LEU A 47 -4.41 -8.68 -3.08
C LEU A 47 -5.50 -9.39 -3.88
N GLY A 48 -5.13 -10.31 -4.77
CA GLY A 48 -6.08 -11.01 -5.60
C GLY A 48 -6.45 -10.24 -6.86
N ASP A 49 -7.51 -10.68 -7.53
CA ASP A 49 -7.90 -10.14 -8.84
C ASP A 49 -9.02 -9.11 -8.79
N GLU A 50 -9.52 -8.76 -7.61
CA GLU A 50 -10.60 -7.79 -7.53
C GLU A 50 -10.09 -6.37 -7.74
N ASP A 51 -10.99 -5.45 -8.05
CA ASP A 51 -10.66 -4.04 -8.18
C ASP A 51 -10.48 -3.41 -6.82
N TRP A 52 -9.49 -2.53 -6.71
CA TRP A 52 -9.23 -1.78 -5.49
C TRP A 52 -9.34 -0.31 -5.77
N GLN A 53 -9.70 0.43 -4.73
CA GLN A 53 -9.72 1.87 -4.79
C GLN A 53 -8.69 2.42 -3.83
N PHE A 54 -8.08 3.52 -4.22
CA PHE A 54 -7.14 4.24 -3.36
C PHE A 54 -7.87 4.74 -2.12
N GLY A 55 -7.35 4.42 -0.94
CA GLY A 55 -7.90 4.91 0.31
C GLY A 55 -7.09 6.10 0.82
N GLU A 56 -5.90 5.81 1.32
CA GLU A 56 -5.02 6.87 1.79
C GLU A 56 -3.58 6.40 1.75
N MET A 57 -2.68 7.37 1.81
CA MET A 57 -1.25 7.13 1.75
C MET A 57 -0.59 7.86 2.90
N SER A 58 0.40 7.21 3.53
CA SER A 58 1.21 7.84 4.55
C SER A 58 2.67 7.67 4.20
N LEU A 59 3.40 8.77 4.21
CA LEU A 59 4.84 8.79 3.94
C LEU A 59 5.53 9.31 5.19
N SER A 60 6.23 8.43 5.88
CA SER A 60 6.98 8.83 7.07
C SER A 60 8.11 7.85 7.29
N ASP A 61 9.09 8.27 8.10
CA ASP A 61 10.28 7.47 8.36
C ASP A 61 10.00 6.53 9.54
N PHE A 62 9.47 5.34 9.24
CA PHE A 62 9.17 4.34 10.28
C PHE A 62 10.43 3.65 10.79
N SER A 63 11.46 3.58 9.95
CA SER A 63 12.67 2.84 10.27
C SER A 63 13.74 3.69 10.94
N GLY A 64 13.62 5.01 10.88
CA GLY A 64 14.55 5.92 11.53
C GLY A 64 15.84 6.18 10.76
N ASP A 65 15.81 6.05 9.43
CA ASP A 65 17.00 6.20 8.59
C ASP A 65 17.00 7.49 7.74
N TYR A 66 16.09 8.43 8.06
CA TYR A 66 15.93 9.71 7.35
C TYR A 66 15.40 9.55 5.92
N ASN A 67 14.83 8.38 5.61
CA ASN A 67 14.16 8.11 4.35
C ASN A 67 12.72 7.72 4.62
N SER A 68 11.78 8.33 3.90
CA SER A 68 10.36 8.04 4.11
C SER A 68 10.02 6.65 3.63
N ASP A 69 9.34 5.91 4.49
CA ASP A 69 8.72 4.64 4.15
C ASP A 69 7.29 4.90 3.72
N LEU A 70 6.59 3.87 3.28
CA LEU A 70 5.28 4.02 2.67
C LEU A 70 4.26 3.09 3.31
N ARG A 71 3.08 3.64 3.59
CA ARG A 71 1.93 2.85 3.97
C ARG A 71 0.77 3.26 3.07
N LEU A 72 0.16 2.29 2.43
CA LEU A 72 -0.94 2.51 1.49
C LEU A 72 -2.16 1.74 1.98
N THR A 73 -3.30 2.43 2.07
CA THR A 73 -4.58 1.80 2.38
C THR A 73 -5.39 1.70 1.10
N LEU A 74 -5.90 0.51 0.81
CA LEU A 74 -6.76 0.25 -0.33
C LEU A 74 -8.12 -0.23 0.16
N PHE A 75 -9.17 0.18 -0.54
CA PHE A 75 -10.53 -0.29 -0.26
C PHE A 75 -10.93 -1.34 -1.28
N HIS A 76 -11.49 -2.42 -0.80
CA HIS A 76 -12.07 -3.47 -1.62
C HIS A 76 -13.49 -3.09 -2.04
N GLU A 77 -14.10 -3.89 -2.89
CA GLU A 77 -15.45 -3.61 -3.39
C GLU A 77 -16.50 -3.51 -2.29
N ASP A 78 -16.32 -4.27 -1.20
CA ASP A 78 -17.26 -4.24 -0.07
C ASP A 78 -16.87 -3.19 0.96
N MET A 79 -15.97 -2.29 0.64
CA MET A 79 -15.47 -1.20 1.49
C MET A 79 -14.60 -1.65 2.66
N SER A 80 -14.26 -2.92 2.74
CA SER A 80 -13.24 -3.37 3.70
C SER A 80 -11.87 -2.90 3.24
N GLU A 81 -10.91 -2.86 4.17
CA GLU A 81 -9.61 -2.26 3.94
C GLU A 81 -8.49 -3.29 3.97
N SER A 82 -7.51 -3.06 3.13
CA SER A 82 -6.19 -3.69 3.27
C SER A 82 -5.16 -2.59 3.32
N TYR A 83 -4.10 -2.78 4.10
CA TYR A 83 -3.01 -1.81 4.06
C TYR A 83 -1.68 -2.53 3.89
N ILE A 84 -0.81 -1.87 3.14
CA ILE A 84 0.44 -2.43 2.68
C ILE A 84 1.55 -1.49 3.11
N VAL A 85 2.62 -2.07 3.63
CA VAL A 85 3.75 -1.30 4.14
C VAL A 85 4.99 -1.66 3.34
N TRP A 86 5.73 -0.64 2.94
CA TRP A 86 7.05 -0.78 2.33
C TRP A 86 8.03 0.04 3.14
N GLU A 87 9.22 -0.53 3.33
CA GLU A 87 10.34 0.20 3.89
C GLU A 87 11.26 0.58 2.73
N TRP A 88 11.64 1.86 2.66
CA TRP A 88 12.53 2.30 1.58
C TRP A 88 13.97 2.18 2.04
N GLU A 89 14.80 1.54 1.22
CA GLU A 89 16.24 1.39 1.51
C GLU A 89 17.05 1.95 0.37
N LYS A 90 18.08 2.70 0.73
CA LYS A 90 18.97 3.32 -0.24
C LYS A 90 19.62 2.23 -1.09
N GLY A 91 19.54 2.40 -2.42
CA GLY A 91 20.08 1.43 -3.35
C GLY A 91 19.16 0.28 -3.71
N ALA A 92 18.08 0.09 -2.94
CA ALA A 92 17.12 -1.00 -3.17
C ALA A 92 15.71 -0.49 -3.47
N GLY A 93 15.34 0.69 -2.96
CA GLY A 93 14.02 1.26 -3.16
C GLY A 93 13.02 0.76 -2.14
N TYR A 94 11.75 0.73 -2.51
CA TYR A 94 10.67 0.30 -1.62
C TYR A 94 10.65 -1.22 -1.52
N LEU A 95 10.87 -1.71 -0.31
CA LEU A 95 10.86 -3.15 -0.02
C LEU A 95 9.59 -3.49 0.74
N TYR A 96 8.80 -4.39 0.18
CA TYR A 96 7.54 -4.82 0.76
C TYR A 96 7.75 -5.51 2.12
N ARG A 97 6.94 -5.14 3.11
CA ARG A 97 7.01 -5.68 4.48
C ARG A 97 5.73 -6.44 4.81
N PRO A 98 5.65 -7.74 4.47
CA PRO A 98 4.42 -8.49 4.70
C PRO A 98 4.02 -8.60 6.18
N SER A 99 4.99 -8.64 7.09
CA SER A 99 4.67 -8.75 8.51
C SER A 99 4.04 -7.48 9.09
N ASP A 100 4.21 -6.33 8.41
CA ASP A 100 3.64 -5.06 8.84
C ASP A 100 2.39 -4.69 8.05
N SER A 101 2.00 -5.53 7.10
CA SER A 101 0.87 -5.32 6.22
C SER A 101 -0.32 -6.15 6.67
N TYR A 102 -1.52 -5.72 6.26
CA TYR A 102 -2.75 -6.42 6.58
C TYR A 102 -3.58 -6.55 5.31
N PHE A 103 -4.01 -7.77 5.01
CA PHE A 103 -4.87 -8.04 3.87
C PHE A 103 -6.18 -8.59 4.38
N ARG A 104 -7.27 -8.07 3.81
CA ARG A 104 -8.59 -8.59 4.09
C ARG A 104 -8.59 -10.08 3.75
N GLU A 105 -9.07 -10.90 4.69
CA GLU A 105 -9.19 -12.33 4.41
C GLU A 105 -10.28 -12.55 3.37
N SER A 106 -10.08 -13.55 2.56
CA SER A 106 -11.07 -13.94 1.58
C SER A 106 -12.35 -14.35 2.28
N ARG A 107 -13.45 -13.82 1.88
CA ARG A 107 -14.75 -14.13 2.45
C ARG A 107 -15.30 -15.44 1.99
N VAL A 108 -14.54 -16.09 1.44
CA VAL A 108 -14.87 -17.32 0.98
C VAL A 108 -15.33 -18.32 1.88
N VAL A 109 -14.99 -17.26 2.61
CA VAL A 109 -15.15 -17.76 3.17
C VAL A 109 -15.77 -18.18 3.69
N ASP A 110 -15.74 -17.97 3.87
CA ASP A 110 -16.26 -18.30 4.45
C ASP A 110 -16.74 -18.79 4.95
N GLU A 111 -16.80 -18.74 5.04
CA GLU A 111 -17.29 -19.14 5.62
C GLU A 111 -17.61 -19.66 6.19
N PRO A 112 -17.86 -19.92 6.44
CA PRO A 112 -18.28 -20.30 7.26
C PRO A 112 -18.36 -20.78 7.88
N PRO A 113 -18.41 -20.90 8.09
CA PRO A 113 -18.68 -21.23 8.85
C PRO A 113 -18.81 -21.52 9.40
N ALA A 114 -18.79 -21.44 9.51
CA ALA A 114 -19.10 -21.77 10.14
C ALA A 114 -19.30 -22.02 10.57
N ASP A 115 -19.30 -21.99 10.56
CA ASP A 115 -19.64 -22.37 11.19
C ASP A 115 -19.72 -22.60 11.59
N ASP A 116 -19.80 -22.51 11.62
CA ASP A 116 -20.04 -22.88 12.26
C ASP A 116 -20.11 -22.98 12.66
N SER A 117 -20.21 -22.87 12.69
CA SER A 117 -20.49 -23.14 13.29
C SER A 117 -20.65 -23.24 13.58
N LEU A 118 -20.79 -23.22 13.58
CA LEU A 118 -21.15 -23.57 14.08
C LEU A 118 -21.33 -23.94 14.33
N THR A 119 -21.45 -23.91 14.19
CA THR A 119 -21.78 -24.38 14.59
C THR A 119 -21.85 -24.73 14.81
N GLU A 120 -21.83 -24.65 14.73
CA GLU A 120 -22.07 -25.07 15.14
C GLU A 120 -22.20 -25.21 15.39
N GLN A 121 -22.31 -25.31 15.56
CA GLN A 121 -22.56 -25.65 15.99
C GLN A 121 -22.83 -25.72 16.17
N THR A 122 -22.90 -25.73 16.20
CA THR A 122 -23.24 -25.97 16.55
C THR A 122 -23.29 -26.32 16.71
#